data_39a59f2a81c6764d4baeda02a1e6f67e
#
_entry.id   39a59f2a81c6764d4baeda02a1e6f67e
#
_cell.length_a   1.000
_cell.length_b   1.000
_cell.length_c   1.000
_cell.angle_alpha   90.00
_cell.angle_beta   90.00
_cell.angle_gamma   90.00
#
_symmetry.space_group_name_H-M   'P 1'
#
loop_
_entity.id
_entity.type
_entity.pdbx_description
1 polymer ?
#
loop_
_entity_poly.entity_id
_entity_poly.type
_entity_poly.pdbx_seq_one_letter_code
_entity_poly.pdbx_strand_id
1 'polypeptide(L)'
;RGLGDVYKRQVMSLKYSSTTADYLQWSEAMNLIRKLAKDENYKISLLVALGCFTGLRISDILALRWKQILNAEEFTVIEIKTGKQRTVRINMQLQKHICDCYKHISPIGIDAPILVSRKGTVYSIQRINVILKEVKRKYRLHIGNFSCHSLRKTFGRQVYNMNSESSELALVKLMELFNHSSVSITKRYLGLRQEELLNTYDCLSF
;
A
#
# COMPACT_ATOMS: atom_id res chain seq x y z
N ARG A 1 -23.03 -37.82 -20.04
CA ARG A 1 -21.79 -37.89 -20.85
C ARG A 1 -21.22 -36.49 -20.97
N GLY A 2 -20.03 -36.27 -20.37
CA GLY A 2 -19.08 -35.25 -20.78
C GLY A 2 -19.18 -33.91 -20.06
N LEU A 3 -18.89 -33.84 -18.75
CA LEU A 3 -18.53 -32.62 -18.07
C LEU A 3 -17.09 -32.29 -18.45
N GLY A 4 -16.92 -31.33 -19.36
CA GLY A 4 -15.62 -30.75 -19.67
C GLY A 4 -15.11 -29.93 -18.50
N ASP A 5 -14.08 -30.43 -17.82
CA ASP A 5 -13.32 -29.72 -16.83
C ASP A 5 -12.71 -28.45 -17.44
N VAL A 6 -13.27 -27.29 -17.09
CA VAL A 6 -12.64 -26.01 -17.35
C VAL A 6 -11.52 -25.86 -16.33
N TYR A 7 -10.37 -26.45 -16.61
CA TYR A 7 -9.12 -26.15 -15.89
C TYR A 7 -8.82 -24.66 -16.06
N LYS A 8 -9.12 -23.86 -15.04
CA LYS A 8 -8.52 -22.53 -14.89
C LYS A 8 -7.02 -22.71 -14.84
N ARG A 9 -6.35 -22.51 -15.96
CA ARG A 9 -4.89 -22.38 -16.00
C ARG A 9 -4.51 -21.25 -15.06
N GLN A 10 -4.13 -21.61 -13.84
CA GLN A 10 -3.36 -20.75 -12.98
C GLN A 10 -2.04 -20.52 -13.70
N VAL A 11 -1.83 -19.32 -14.24
CA VAL A 11 -0.54 -18.94 -14.83
C VAL A 11 0.45 -18.95 -13.69
N MET A 12 1.15 -20.07 -13.54
CA MET A 12 2.28 -20.16 -12.61
C MET A 12 3.34 -19.16 -13.10
N SER A 13 3.70 -18.21 -12.26
CA SER A 13 4.84 -17.35 -12.52
C SER A 13 6.08 -18.22 -12.78
N LEU A 14 6.79 -17.93 -13.86
CA LEU A 14 8.04 -18.61 -14.16
C LEU A 14 8.96 -18.59 -12.94
N LYS A 15 9.58 -19.73 -12.61
CA LYS A 15 10.33 -20.04 -11.39
C LYS A 15 11.47 -19.04 -11.06
N TYR A 16 11.75 -18.05 -11.92
CA TYR A 16 12.77 -17.02 -11.79
C TYR A 16 12.29 -15.61 -12.15
N SER A 17 10.98 -15.39 -12.42
CA SER A 17 10.44 -14.06 -12.65
C SER A 17 10.18 -13.38 -11.31
N SER A 18 11.10 -12.58 -10.81
CA SER A 18 10.85 -11.66 -9.71
C SER A 18 10.00 -10.49 -10.22
N THR A 19 8.69 -10.66 -10.26
CA THR A 19 7.77 -9.54 -10.49
C THR A 19 7.80 -8.66 -9.24
N THR A 20 8.63 -7.64 -9.24
CA THR A 20 8.60 -6.62 -8.19
C THR A 20 7.34 -5.78 -8.36
N ALA A 21 6.65 -5.51 -7.27
CA ALA A 21 5.55 -4.55 -7.28
C ALA A 21 6.10 -3.16 -7.62
N ASP A 22 5.41 -2.42 -8.47
CA ASP A 22 5.73 -1.02 -8.76
C ASP A 22 5.10 -0.09 -7.71
N TYR A 23 5.32 1.20 -7.83
CA TYR A 23 4.70 2.23 -6.99
C TYR A 23 3.87 3.18 -7.86
N LEU A 24 2.89 3.85 -7.25
CA LEU A 24 2.17 4.96 -7.85
C LEU A 24 2.93 6.26 -7.60
N GLN A 25 2.92 7.17 -8.56
CA GLN A 25 3.28 8.55 -8.29
C GLN A 25 2.33 9.12 -7.22
N TRP A 26 2.84 9.98 -6.34
CA TRP A 26 2.04 10.51 -5.22
C TRP A 26 0.74 11.19 -5.67
N SER A 27 0.82 12.03 -6.71
CA SER A 27 -0.34 12.70 -7.28
C SER A 27 -1.38 11.73 -7.82
N GLU A 28 -0.94 10.62 -8.45
CA GLU A 28 -1.82 9.57 -8.96
C GLU A 28 -2.49 8.80 -7.82
N ALA A 29 -1.73 8.50 -6.75
CA ALA A 29 -2.29 7.87 -5.54
C ALA A 29 -3.37 8.74 -4.88
N MET A 30 -3.11 10.06 -4.75
CA MET A 30 -4.09 11.01 -4.18
C MET A 30 -5.33 11.14 -5.07
N ASN A 31 -5.17 11.16 -6.38
CA ASN A 31 -6.28 11.15 -7.32
C ASN A 31 -7.09 9.86 -7.25
N LEU A 32 -6.43 8.71 -7.10
CA LEU A 32 -7.09 7.41 -6.94
C LEU A 32 -7.96 7.38 -5.68
N ILE A 33 -7.43 7.83 -4.53
CA ILE A 33 -8.18 7.90 -3.27
C ILE A 33 -9.47 8.71 -3.45
N ARG A 34 -9.37 9.90 -4.08
CA ARG A 34 -10.53 10.77 -4.34
C ARG A 34 -11.54 10.14 -5.31
N LYS A 35 -11.09 9.53 -6.39
CA LYS A 35 -11.95 8.83 -7.36
C LYS A 35 -12.67 7.65 -6.72
N LEU A 36 -11.98 6.85 -5.90
CA LEU A 36 -12.58 5.74 -5.17
C LEU A 36 -13.67 6.21 -4.19
N ALA A 37 -13.43 7.31 -3.46
CA ALA A 37 -14.42 7.89 -2.57
C ALA A 37 -15.62 8.46 -3.33
N LYS A 38 -15.38 9.14 -4.46
CA LYS A 38 -16.45 9.65 -5.35
C LYS A 38 -17.32 8.52 -5.91
N ASP A 39 -16.73 7.39 -6.20
CA ASP A 39 -17.43 6.17 -6.68
C ASP A 39 -17.99 5.33 -5.51
N GLU A 40 -18.10 5.90 -4.31
CA GLU A 40 -18.63 5.29 -3.08
C GLU A 40 -17.87 4.01 -2.65
N ASN A 41 -16.68 3.78 -3.20
CA ASN A 41 -15.83 2.65 -2.82
C ASN A 41 -14.95 3.00 -1.61
N TYR A 42 -15.58 3.44 -0.52
CA TYR A 42 -14.91 3.95 0.67
C TYR A 42 -13.96 2.96 1.33
N LYS A 43 -14.28 1.65 1.30
CA LYS A 43 -13.39 0.61 1.87
C LYS A 43 -12.05 0.54 1.16
N ILE A 44 -12.07 0.59 -0.16
CA ILE A 44 -10.83 0.54 -0.95
C ILE A 44 -10.13 1.89 -0.95
N SER A 45 -10.87 2.98 -0.92
CA SER A 45 -10.31 4.33 -0.72
C SER A 45 -9.53 4.41 0.59
N LEU A 46 -10.12 3.94 1.71
CA LEU A 46 -9.47 3.87 3.01
C LEU A 46 -8.22 2.97 2.99
N LEU A 47 -8.30 1.81 2.36
CA LEU A 47 -7.17 0.90 2.20
C LEU A 47 -5.98 1.58 1.50
N VAL A 48 -6.25 2.23 0.35
CA VAL A 48 -5.22 2.94 -0.43
C VAL A 48 -4.64 4.08 0.38
N ALA A 49 -5.48 4.88 1.04
CA ALA A 49 -5.04 5.98 1.89
C ALA A 49 -4.14 5.48 3.04
N LEU A 50 -4.58 4.50 3.82
CA LEU A 50 -3.77 3.94 4.90
C LEU A 50 -2.43 3.40 4.39
N GLY A 51 -2.43 2.65 3.29
CA GLY A 51 -1.20 2.11 2.73
C GLY A 51 -0.20 3.18 2.29
N CYS A 52 -0.69 4.25 1.63
CA CYS A 52 0.14 5.34 1.11
C CYS A 52 0.58 6.34 2.20
N PHE A 53 -0.20 6.56 3.26
CA PHE A 53 0.14 7.53 4.30
C PHE A 53 0.91 6.93 5.48
N THR A 54 0.76 5.63 5.76
CA THR A 54 1.40 4.99 6.92
C THR A 54 2.55 4.07 6.56
N GLY A 55 2.56 3.59 5.31
CA GLY A 55 3.50 2.58 4.85
C GLY A 55 3.41 1.25 5.63
N LEU A 56 2.30 0.94 6.29
CA LEU A 56 2.07 -0.33 6.95
C LEU A 56 2.02 -1.50 5.96
N ARG A 57 2.33 -2.71 6.43
CA ARG A 57 2.06 -3.93 5.65
C ARG A 57 0.57 -4.19 5.57
N ILE A 58 0.13 -4.80 4.50
CA ILE A 58 -1.29 -5.12 4.31
C ILE A 58 -1.86 -5.98 5.45
N SER A 59 -1.08 -6.92 6.00
CA SER A 59 -1.49 -7.72 7.16
C SER A 59 -1.85 -6.86 8.36
N ASP A 60 -1.04 -5.82 8.60
CA ASP A 60 -1.20 -4.93 9.75
C ASP A 60 -2.39 -3.99 9.53
N ILE A 61 -2.60 -3.50 8.30
CA ILE A 61 -3.79 -2.70 7.93
C ILE A 61 -5.08 -3.53 8.10
N LEU A 62 -5.08 -4.79 7.66
CA LEU A 62 -6.25 -5.67 7.77
C LEU A 62 -6.60 -6.04 9.22
N ALA A 63 -5.64 -5.96 10.13
CA ALA A 63 -5.84 -6.20 11.55
C ALA A 63 -6.39 -4.99 12.33
N LEU A 64 -6.37 -3.79 11.71
CA LEU A 64 -6.85 -2.57 12.37
C LEU A 64 -8.34 -2.60 12.64
N ARG A 65 -8.70 -1.98 13.77
CA ARG A 65 -10.08 -1.71 14.16
C ARG A 65 -10.34 -0.21 14.19
N TRP A 66 -11.58 0.19 13.99
CA TRP A 66 -11.95 1.60 13.97
C TRP A 66 -11.52 2.37 15.21
N LYS A 67 -11.66 1.77 16.40
CA LYS A 67 -11.25 2.39 17.67
C LYS A 67 -9.78 2.82 17.71
N GLN A 68 -8.92 2.22 16.90
CA GLN A 68 -7.49 2.55 16.88
C GLN A 68 -7.19 3.79 16.04
N ILE A 69 -7.98 4.06 15.01
CA ILE A 69 -7.67 5.10 14.01
C ILE A 69 -8.70 6.24 13.95
N LEU A 70 -9.93 6.00 14.46
CA LEU A 70 -10.99 7.01 14.42
C LEU A 70 -10.70 8.11 15.43
N ASN A 71 -10.64 9.36 14.97
CA ASN A 71 -10.31 10.55 15.78
C ASN A 71 -8.97 10.47 16.52
N ALA A 72 -8.06 9.58 16.09
CA ALA A 72 -6.75 9.44 16.68
C ALA A 72 -5.71 10.30 15.95
N GLU A 73 -4.79 10.92 16.68
CA GLU A 73 -3.61 11.60 16.11
C GLU A 73 -2.48 10.63 15.84
N GLU A 74 -2.43 9.54 16.62
CA GLU A 74 -1.48 8.44 16.44
C GLU A 74 -2.08 7.14 16.97
N PHE A 75 -1.55 6.02 16.51
CA PHE A 75 -1.91 4.69 17.00
C PHE A 75 -0.72 3.75 16.98
N THR A 76 -0.79 2.73 17.82
CA THR A 76 0.25 1.71 17.94
C THR A 76 -0.23 0.40 17.34
N VAL A 77 0.66 -0.25 16.58
CA VAL A 77 0.46 -1.60 16.04
C VAL A 77 1.60 -2.51 16.45
N ILE A 78 1.27 -3.78 16.68
CA ILE A 78 2.27 -4.86 16.75
C ILE A 78 2.31 -5.48 15.36
N GLU A 79 3.42 -5.30 14.65
CA GLU A 79 3.57 -5.81 13.28
C GLU A 79 3.49 -7.34 13.27
N ILE A 80 2.53 -7.91 12.56
CA ILE A 80 2.29 -9.36 12.50
C ILE A 80 3.52 -10.14 12.04
N LYS A 81 4.27 -9.58 11.07
CA LYS A 81 5.45 -10.26 10.51
C LYS A 81 6.65 -10.28 11.45
N THR A 82 6.81 -9.25 12.28
CA THR A 82 8.07 -9.03 13.04
C THR A 82 7.90 -9.07 14.55
N GLY A 83 6.64 -9.00 15.04
CA GLY A 83 6.33 -8.87 16.46
C GLY A 83 6.73 -7.53 17.08
N LYS A 84 7.30 -6.62 16.30
CA LYS A 84 7.75 -5.32 16.81
C LYS A 84 6.60 -4.34 16.93
N GLN A 85 6.64 -3.57 17.99
CA GLN A 85 5.73 -2.44 18.19
C GLN A 85 6.14 -1.26 17.34
N ARG A 86 5.15 -0.59 16.73
CA ARG A 86 5.35 0.62 15.92
C ARG A 86 4.23 1.61 16.21
N THR A 87 4.61 2.86 16.51
CA THR A 87 3.68 4.00 16.56
C THR A 87 3.59 4.66 15.20
N VAL A 88 2.39 4.96 14.76
CA VAL A 88 2.08 5.58 13.47
C VAL A 88 1.29 6.85 13.72
N ARG A 89 1.79 7.97 13.21
CA ARG A 89 1.10 9.26 13.28
C ARG A 89 0.10 9.40 12.12
N ILE A 90 -1.07 9.91 12.41
CA ILE A 90 -2.12 10.23 11.45
C ILE A 90 -2.11 11.74 11.23
N ASN A 91 -1.77 12.19 10.03
CA ASN A 91 -1.87 13.61 9.70
C ASN A 91 -3.32 14.03 9.48
N MET A 92 -3.59 15.33 9.51
CA MET A 92 -4.96 15.89 9.41
C MET A 92 -5.70 15.44 8.13
N GLN A 93 -5.00 15.31 7.01
CA GLN A 93 -5.61 14.88 5.75
C GLN A 93 -6.09 13.43 5.82
N LEU A 94 -5.26 12.55 6.35
CA LEU A 94 -5.62 11.14 6.55
C LEU A 94 -6.74 11.00 7.61
N GLN A 95 -6.67 11.78 8.70
CA GLN A 95 -7.69 11.78 9.75
C GLN A 95 -9.07 12.17 9.20
N LYS A 96 -9.15 13.26 8.43
CA LYS A 96 -10.39 13.67 7.76
C LYS A 96 -10.94 12.56 6.87
N HIS A 97 -10.07 11.93 6.07
CA HIS A 97 -10.47 10.85 5.17
C HIS A 97 -10.97 9.61 5.93
N ILE A 98 -10.32 9.26 7.05
CA ILE A 98 -10.77 8.16 7.94
C ILE A 98 -12.18 8.45 8.47
N CYS A 99 -12.42 9.67 8.98
CA CYS A 99 -13.73 10.08 9.49
C CYS A 99 -14.82 10.04 8.40
N ASP A 100 -14.50 10.52 7.20
CA ASP A 100 -15.43 10.48 6.07
C ASP A 100 -15.74 9.03 5.65
N CYS A 101 -14.74 8.16 5.58
CA CYS A 101 -14.95 6.74 5.32
C CYS A 101 -15.78 6.05 6.41
N TYR A 102 -15.55 6.38 7.68
CA TYR A 102 -16.32 5.82 8.80
C TYR A 102 -17.83 6.12 8.67
N LYS A 103 -18.18 7.38 8.37
CA LYS A 103 -19.58 7.82 8.18
C LYS A 103 -20.27 7.03 7.07
N HIS A 104 -19.60 6.83 5.93
CA HIS A 104 -20.20 6.18 4.77
C HIS A 104 -20.19 4.64 4.86
N ILE A 105 -19.16 4.05 5.49
CA ILE A 105 -19.10 2.61 5.69
C ILE A 105 -20.10 2.16 6.76
N SER A 106 -20.41 3.02 7.73
CA SER A 106 -21.34 2.79 8.84
C SER A 106 -21.14 1.42 9.50
N PRO A 107 -19.97 1.15 10.13
CA PRO A 107 -19.69 -0.13 10.75
C PRO A 107 -20.63 -0.34 11.97
N ILE A 108 -20.80 -1.62 12.38
CA ILE A 108 -21.65 -2.01 13.52
C ILE A 108 -21.19 -1.35 14.83
N GLY A 109 -19.90 -1.00 14.93
CA GLY A 109 -19.33 -0.32 16.09
C GLY A 109 -17.85 -0.03 15.91
N ILE A 110 -17.29 0.71 16.87
CA ILE A 110 -15.88 1.12 16.83
C ILE A 110 -14.91 -0.06 17.03
N ASP A 111 -15.35 -1.17 17.57
CA ASP A 111 -14.55 -2.39 17.70
C ASP A 111 -14.53 -3.24 16.42
N ALA A 112 -15.32 -2.87 15.41
CA ALA A 112 -15.34 -3.58 14.14
C ALA A 112 -14.00 -3.43 13.40
N PRO A 113 -13.54 -4.46 12.64
CA PRO A 113 -12.42 -4.32 11.72
C PRO A 113 -12.75 -3.29 10.64
N ILE A 114 -11.73 -2.54 10.19
CA ILE A 114 -11.93 -1.45 9.22
C ILE A 114 -12.25 -1.95 7.81
N LEU A 115 -11.80 -3.16 7.45
CA LEU A 115 -11.90 -3.72 6.10
C LEU A 115 -12.59 -5.08 6.12
N VAL A 116 -13.91 -5.05 6.10
CA VAL A 116 -14.75 -6.27 6.05
C VAL A 116 -15.43 -6.42 4.70
N SER A 117 -15.56 -7.66 4.24
CA SER A 117 -16.28 -8.03 3.03
C SER A 117 -17.80 -7.89 3.23
N ARG A 118 -18.58 -8.11 2.17
CA ARG A 118 -20.06 -8.18 2.28
C ARG A 118 -20.55 -9.32 3.19
N LYS A 119 -19.71 -10.34 3.40
CA LYS A 119 -20.00 -11.47 4.28
C LYS A 119 -19.66 -11.20 5.77
N GLY A 120 -19.23 -9.99 6.11
CA GLY A 120 -18.83 -9.61 7.46
C GLY A 120 -17.43 -10.10 7.88
N THR A 121 -16.70 -10.77 7.01
CA THR A 121 -15.35 -11.26 7.30
C THR A 121 -14.27 -10.30 6.80
N VAL A 122 -13.13 -10.21 7.49
CA VAL A 122 -11.97 -9.44 7.05
C VAL A 122 -11.50 -9.96 5.69
N TYR A 123 -11.08 -9.06 4.81
CA TYR A 123 -10.53 -9.46 3.52
C TYR A 123 -9.23 -10.26 3.67
N SER A 124 -9.03 -11.26 2.81
CA SER A 124 -7.72 -11.89 2.65
C SER A 124 -6.78 -11.02 1.80
N ILE A 125 -5.47 -11.16 1.99
CA ILE A 125 -4.45 -10.46 1.20
C ILE A 125 -4.62 -10.78 -0.30
N GLN A 126 -4.91 -12.03 -0.63
CA GLN A 126 -5.16 -12.48 -1.99
C GLN A 126 -6.34 -11.72 -2.62
N ARG A 127 -7.46 -11.60 -1.86
CA ARG A 127 -8.63 -10.87 -2.37
C ARG A 127 -8.33 -9.39 -2.57
N ILE A 128 -7.58 -8.76 -1.67
CA ILE A 128 -7.14 -7.37 -1.84
C ILE A 128 -6.30 -7.21 -3.11
N ASN A 129 -5.36 -8.11 -3.39
CA ASN A 129 -4.55 -8.05 -4.61
C ASN A 129 -5.41 -8.20 -5.89
N VAL A 130 -6.45 -9.03 -5.85
CA VAL A 130 -7.42 -9.13 -6.96
C VAL A 130 -8.15 -7.80 -7.14
N ILE A 131 -8.67 -7.21 -6.05
CA ILE A 131 -9.36 -5.91 -6.08
C ILE A 131 -8.44 -4.81 -6.63
N LEU A 132 -7.17 -4.75 -6.19
CA LEU A 132 -6.22 -3.75 -6.69
C LEU A 132 -5.95 -3.89 -8.19
N LYS A 133 -5.90 -5.12 -8.73
CA LYS A 133 -5.81 -5.34 -10.18
C LYS A 133 -7.07 -4.87 -10.92
N GLU A 134 -8.25 -5.06 -10.34
CA GLU A 134 -9.52 -4.54 -10.86
C GLU A 134 -9.53 -2.99 -10.85
N VAL A 135 -9.08 -2.40 -9.75
CA VAL A 135 -8.92 -0.95 -9.58
C VAL A 135 -7.96 -0.38 -10.63
N LYS A 136 -6.78 -1.02 -10.82
CA LYS A 136 -5.83 -0.61 -11.88
C LYS A 136 -6.52 -0.50 -13.23
N ARG A 137 -7.29 -1.52 -13.62
CA ARG A 137 -8.00 -1.55 -14.91
C ARG A 137 -9.09 -0.48 -14.98
N LYS A 138 -9.93 -0.39 -13.94
CA LYS A 138 -11.05 0.57 -13.90
C LYS A 138 -10.58 2.02 -14.02
N TYR A 139 -9.55 2.40 -13.28
CA TYR A 139 -9.05 3.78 -13.23
C TYR A 139 -7.89 4.05 -14.19
N ARG A 140 -7.50 3.06 -15.02
CA ARG A 140 -6.42 3.17 -16.04
C ARG A 140 -5.12 3.68 -15.43
N LEU A 141 -4.70 3.10 -14.28
CA LEU A 141 -3.50 3.54 -13.58
C LEU A 141 -2.23 3.20 -14.37
N HIS A 142 -1.31 4.16 -14.44
CA HIS A 142 -0.01 4.02 -15.09
C HIS A 142 1.00 3.30 -14.18
N ILE A 143 0.74 2.06 -13.88
CA ILE A 143 1.58 1.20 -13.05
C ILE A 143 1.65 -0.20 -13.65
N GLY A 144 2.82 -0.79 -13.73
CA GLY A 144 2.99 -2.14 -14.28
C GLY A 144 2.32 -3.20 -13.41
N ASN A 145 2.82 -3.39 -12.21
CA ASN A 145 2.33 -4.40 -11.27
C ASN A 145 1.77 -3.75 -10.00
N PHE A 146 0.45 -3.54 -9.96
CA PHE A 146 -0.24 -2.94 -8.82
C PHE A 146 -0.70 -4.00 -7.81
N SER A 147 -0.17 -3.92 -6.60
CA SER A 147 -0.45 -4.85 -5.50
C SER A 147 -0.42 -4.14 -4.14
N CYS A 148 -0.69 -4.88 -3.06
CA CYS A 148 -0.57 -4.35 -1.70
C CYS A 148 0.81 -3.73 -1.39
N HIS A 149 1.88 -4.28 -1.95
CA HIS A 149 3.23 -3.74 -1.79
C HIS A 149 3.41 -2.39 -2.48
N SER A 150 2.65 -2.12 -3.54
CA SER A 150 2.70 -0.85 -4.26
C SER A 150 2.35 0.33 -3.37
N LEU A 151 1.37 0.17 -2.48
CA LEU A 151 0.94 1.23 -1.56
C LEU A 151 2.07 1.62 -0.60
N ARG A 152 2.72 0.62 -0.01
CA ARG A 152 3.87 0.83 0.89
C ARG A 152 5.09 1.38 0.15
N LYS A 153 5.32 0.97 -1.11
CA LYS A 153 6.35 1.57 -1.95
C LYS A 153 6.05 3.02 -2.28
N THR A 154 4.79 3.36 -2.58
CA THR A 154 4.35 4.75 -2.81
C THR A 154 4.66 5.63 -1.60
N PHE A 155 4.36 5.17 -0.38
CA PHE A 155 4.79 5.86 0.85
C PHE A 155 6.30 6.10 0.89
N GLY A 156 7.08 5.03 0.70
CA GLY A 156 8.55 5.12 0.78
C GLY A 156 9.15 6.04 -0.28
N ARG A 157 8.66 5.99 -1.52
CA ARG A 157 9.09 6.87 -2.61
C ARG A 157 8.73 8.33 -2.32
N GLN A 158 7.55 8.60 -1.77
CA GLN A 158 7.15 9.95 -1.38
C GLN A 158 8.04 10.51 -0.28
N VAL A 159 8.30 9.73 0.79
CA VAL A 159 9.21 10.15 1.88
C VAL A 159 10.61 10.42 1.34
N TYR A 160 11.13 9.58 0.45
CA TYR A 160 12.43 9.76 -0.18
C TYR A 160 12.47 11.06 -1.01
N ASN A 161 11.48 11.27 -1.88
CA ASN A 161 11.42 12.43 -2.77
C ASN A 161 11.26 13.77 -2.00
N MET A 162 10.53 13.77 -0.89
CA MET A 162 10.37 14.96 -0.04
C MET A 162 11.63 15.34 0.72
N ASN A 163 12.61 14.46 0.79
CA ASN A 163 13.87 14.67 1.49
C ASN A 163 15.07 14.57 0.52
N SER A 164 14.95 15.12 -0.68
CA SER A 164 15.98 15.02 -1.74
C SER A 164 17.34 15.57 -1.29
N GLU A 165 17.37 16.65 -0.52
CA GLU A 165 18.60 17.24 0.04
C GLU A 165 19.26 16.39 1.13
N SER A 166 18.51 15.47 1.75
CA SER A 166 18.95 14.57 2.84
C SER A 166 18.55 13.13 2.53
N SER A 167 18.71 12.71 1.29
CA SER A 167 18.23 11.42 0.77
C SER A 167 18.77 10.21 1.54
N GLU A 168 20.01 10.25 2.01
CA GLU A 168 20.61 9.17 2.82
C GLU A 168 19.94 9.07 4.20
N LEU A 169 19.68 10.19 4.85
CA LEU A 169 18.94 10.21 6.12
C LEU A 169 17.51 9.71 5.95
N ALA A 170 16.86 10.08 4.85
CA ALA A 170 15.53 9.56 4.51
C ALA A 170 15.56 8.03 4.34
N LEU A 171 16.59 7.49 3.72
CA LEU A 171 16.76 6.03 3.56
C LEU A 171 16.99 5.31 4.90
N VAL A 172 17.74 5.91 5.82
CA VAL A 172 17.90 5.36 7.17
C VAL A 172 16.56 5.34 7.90
N LYS A 173 15.82 6.45 7.90
CA LYS A 173 14.46 6.51 8.47
C LYS A 173 13.51 5.48 7.85
N LEU A 174 13.55 5.33 6.53
CA LEU A 174 12.73 4.34 5.81
C LEU A 174 13.17 2.90 6.11
N MET A 175 14.46 2.65 6.30
CA MET A 175 14.97 1.35 6.74
C MET A 175 14.37 0.96 8.09
N GLU A 176 14.37 1.87 9.05
CA GLU A 176 13.76 1.66 10.37
C GLU A 176 12.24 1.46 10.26
N LEU A 177 11.54 2.37 9.56
CA LEU A 177 10.09 2.30 9.35
C LEU A 177 9.65 1.01 8.65
N PHE A 178 10.45 0.50 7.74
CA PHE A 178 10.17 -0.76 7.04
C PHE A 178 10.72 -1.99 7.75
N ASN A 179 11.50 -1.77 8.81
CA ASN A 179 12.17 -2.85 9.52
C ASN A 179 13.01 -3.71 8.57
N HIS A 180 13.82 -3.04 7.75
CA HIS A 180 14.80 -3.68 6.87
C HIS A 180 16.15 -3.77 7.58
N SER A 181 16.93 -4.80 7.30
CA SER A 181 18.24 -5.02 7.93
C SER A 181 19.35 -4.12 7.37
N SER A 182 19.14 -3.44 6.25
CA SER A 182 20.09 -2.49 5.68
C SER A 182 19.46 -1.47 4.75
N VAL A 183 20.13 -0.33 4.58
CA VAL A 183 19.77 0.72 3.60
C VAL A 183 19.77 0.15 2.18
N SER A 184 20.68 -0.76 1.85
CA SER A 184 20.75 -1.41 0.52
C SER A 184 19.47 -2.20 0.21
N ILE A 185 18.89 -2.87 1.20
CA ILE A 185 17.59 -3.55 1.04
C ILE A 185 16.48 -2.53 0.80
N THR A 186 16.51 -1.40 1.51
CA THR A 186 15.53 -0.32 1.32
C THR A 186 15.63 0.30 -0.07
N LYS A 187 16.84 0.62 -0.54
CA LYS A 187 17.09 1.10 -1.92
C LYS A 187 16.53 0.12 -2.96
N ARG A 188 16.85 -1.17 -2.81
CA ARG A 188 16.33 -2.22 -3.71
C ARG A 188 14.82 -2.32 -3.67
N TYR A 189 14.23 -2.30 -2.47
CA TYR A 189 12.77 -2.36 -2.28
C TYR A 189 12.06 -1.20 -2.98
N LEU A 190 12.60 0.00 -2.88
CA LEU A 190 12.06 1.21 -3.52
C LEU A 190 12.34 1.30 -5.03
N GLY A 191 13.22 0.46 -5.56
CA GLY A 191 13.65 0.52 -6.96
C GLY A 191 14.70 1.59 -7.26
N LEU A 192 15.24 2.27 -6.25
CA LEU A 192 16.22 3.35 -6.42
C LEU A 192 17.55 2.84 -7.00
N ARG A 193 17.99 1.65 -6.59
CA ARG A 193 19.24 1.08 -7.09
C ARG A 193 19.25 0.90 -8.62
N GLN A 194 18.13 0.53 -9.21
CA GLN A 194 18.02 0.37 -10.65
C GLN A 194 18.05 1.72 -11.36
N GLU A 195 17.36 2.71 -10.80
CA GLU A 195 17.39 4.10 -11.32
C GLU A 195 18.81 4.69 -11.25
N GLU A 196 19.51 4.55 -10.12
CA GLU A 196 20.90 4.99 -9.96
C GLU A 196 21.83 4.37 -11.02
N LEU A 197 21.66 3.07 -11.30
CA LEU A 197 22.44 2.38 -12.33
C LEU A 197 22.12 2.87 -13.74
N LEU A 198 20.84 3.11 -14.05
CA LEU A 198 20.44 3.63 -15.37
C LEU A 198 20.92 5.07 -15.57
N ASN A 199 20.78 5.93 -14.59
CA ASN A 199 21.27 7.31 -14.65
C ASN A 199 22.78 7.39 -14.90
N THR A 200 23.56 6.36 -14.49
CA THR A 200 24.99 6.31 -14.79
C THR A 200 25.26 6.27 -16.29
N TYR A 201 24.40 5.63 -17.08
CA TYR A 201 24.53 5.63 -18.55
C TYR A 201 24.16 6.98 -19.15
N ASP A 202 23.19 7.66 -18.57
CA ASP A 202 22.73 8.98 -19.06
C ASP A 202 23.78 10.09 -18.83
N CYS A 203 24.73 9.87 -17.92
CA CYS A 203 25.86 10.79 -17.68
C CYS A 203 26.97 10.67 -18.73
N LEU A 204 26.94 9.65 -19.59
CA LEU A 204 27.93 9.49 -20.67
C LEU A 204 27.56 10.37 -21.85
N SER A 205 28.42 11.32 -22.21
CA SER A 205 28.29 12.18 -23.37
C SER A 205 29.53 12.09 -24.28
N PHE A 206 29.36 12.31 -25.55
CA PHE A 206 30.46 12.41 -26.51
C PHE A 206 31.05 13.83 -26.51
#